data_470f38adbbb23bdc3f9bb0546cd59d53
#
_entry.id   470f38adbbb23bdc3f9bb0546cd59d53
#
_cell.length_a   1.000
_cell.length_b   1.000
_cell.length_c   1.000
_cell.angle_alpha   90.00
_cell.angle_beta   90.00
_cell.angle_gamma   90.00
#
_symmetry.space_group_name_H-M   'P 1'
#
loop_
_entity.id
_entity.type
_entity.pdbx_description
1 polymer ?
#
loop_
_entity_poly.entity_id
_entity_poly.type
_entity_poly.pdbx_seq_one_letter_code
_entity_poly.pdbx_strand_id
1 'polypeptide(L)'
;MKQSVNLQLFNYLYTKFEELGVPIIRTSELNQELPYPFIAIQSIRDDIHRLTFDTYSGSPTAIIHIWCTEDDKGKNDELYIQVQSILLDEIQLDGYTLTLPQISVNESTEQETNQTLSHTTISVEYASH
;
A
#
# COMPACT_ATOMS: atom_id res chain seq x y z
N MET A 1 8.08 -6.09 23.51
CA MET A 1 6.92 -5.17 23.45
C MET A 1 6.28 -5.25 22.08
N LYS A 2 4.95 -5.42 22.04
CA LYS A 2 4.23 -5.53 20.79
C LYS A 2 4.11 -4.16 20.13
N GLN A 3 4.46 -4.09 18.84
CA GLN A 3 4.32 -2.87 18.06
C GLN A 3 2.87 -2.67 17.62
N SER A 4 2.51 -1.44 17.27
CA SER A 4 1.18 -1.14 16.76
C SER A 4 0.92 -1.85 15.43
N VAL A 5 -0.36 -2.06 15.11
CA VAL A 5 -0.72 -2.64 13.82
C VAL A 5 -0.25 -1.74 12.67
N ASN A 6 -0.28 -0.42 12.86
CA ASN A 6 0.12 0.53 11.83
C ASN A 6 1.59 0.33 11.44
N LEU A 7 2.47 0.28 12.42
CA LEU A 7 3.90 0.09 12.15
C LEU A 7 4.19 -1.28 11.56
N GLN A 8 3.57 -2.32 12.11
CA GLN A 8 3.78 -3.68 11.62
C GLN A 8 3.28 -3.84 10.19
N LEU A 9 2.11 -3.28 9.87
CA LEU A 9 1.56 -3.35 8.52
C LEU A 9 2.45 -2.61 7.52
N PHE A 10 2.90 -1.40 7.90
CA PHE A 10 3.82 -0.64 7.05
C PHE A 10 5.07 -1.46 6.74
N ASN A 11 5.70 -2.02 7.77
CA ASN A 11 6.93 -2.79 7.60
C ASN A 11 6.69 -4.06 6.77
N TYR A 12 5.56 -4.71 6.97
CA TYR A 12 5.18 -5.89 6.18
C TYR A 12 5.07 -5.54 4.70
N LEU A 13 4.31 -4.49 4.38
CA LEU A 13 4.10 -4.08 3.00
C LEU A 13 5.41 -3.61 2.36
N TYR A 14 6.19 -2.83 3.08
CA TYR A 14 7.49 -2.36 2.59
C TYR A 14 8.37 -3.54 2.19
N THR A 15 8.49 -4.54 3.07
CA THR A 15 9.31 -5.72 2.82
C THR A 15 8.80 -6.52 1.61
N LYS A 16 7.48 -6.70 1.51
CA LYS A 16 6.89 -7.44 0.39
C LYS A 16 7.08 -6.71 -0.94
N PHE A 17 6.92 -5.39 -0.93
CA PHE A 17 7.07 -4.61 -2.17
C PHE A 17 8.53 -4.53 -2.60
N GLU A 18 9.49 -4.54 -1.66
CA GLU A 18 10.91 -4.57 -2.01
C GLU A 18 11.25 -5.79 -2.88
N GLU A 19 10.56 -6.91 -2.68
CA GLU A 19 10.78 -8.13 -3.45
C GLU A 19 10.37 -7.98 -4.92
N LEU A 20 9.62 -6.94 -5.26
CA LEU A 20 9.18 -6.69 -6.63
C LEU A 20 10.27 -6.05 -7.50
N GLY A 21 11.37 -5.60 -6.90
CA GLY A 21 12.51 -5.07 -7.64
C GLY A 21 12.37 -3.64 -8.11
N VAL A 22 11.42 -2.88 -7.56
CA VAL A 22 11.25 -1.46 -7.87
C VAL A 22 11.52 -0.62 -6.62
N PRO A 23 11.86 0.67 -6.77
CA PRO A 23 12.05 1.53 -5.60
C PRO A 23 10.77 1.67 -4.78
N ILE A 24 10.92 1.58 -3.46
CA ILE A 24 9.82 1.75 -2.51
C ILE A 24 10.15 2.93 -1.62
N ILE A 25 9.22 3.88 -1.49
CA ILE A 25 9.40 5.06 -0.64
C ILE A 25 8.14 5.33 0.17
N ARG A 26 8.27 6.22 1.15
CA ARG A 26 7.11 6.83 1.80
C ARG A 26 6.64 8.01 0.97
N THR A 27 5.35 8.34 1.03
CA THR A 27 4.84 9.51 0.29
C THR A 27 5.53 10.81 0.70
N SER A 28 6.02 10.89 1.94
CA SER A 28 6.79 12.05 2.39
C SER A 28 8.12 12.24 1.65
N GLU A 29 8.57 11.23 0.91
CA GLU A 29 9.82 11.25 0.16
C GLU A 29 9.63 11.50 -1.34
N LEU A 30 8.43 11.90 -1.76
CA LEU A 30 8.09 12.08 -3.18
C LEU A 30 8.87 13.19 -3.88
N ASN A 31 9.57 14.04 -3.13
CA ASN A 31 10.40 15.09 -3.72
C ASN A 31 11.75 14.59 -4.26
N GLN A 32 12.03 13.30 -4.11
CA GLN A 32 13.25 12.68 -4.64
C GLN A 32 13.05 12.28 -6.10
N GLU A 33 14.11 12.39 -6.88
CA GLU A 33 14.10 11.88 -8.24
C GLU A 33 14.30 10.37 -8.21
N LEU A 34 13.33 9.64 -8.73
CA LEU A 34 13.35 8.18 -8.74
C LEU A 34 13.10 7.66 -10.15
N PRO A 35 13.72 6.53 -10.49
CA PRO A 35 13.38 5.89 -11.77
C PRO A 35 11.98 5.31 -11.72
N TYR A 36 11.28 5.38 -12.84
CA TYR A 36 9.95 4.76 -12.96
C TYR A 36 10.10 3.32 -13.42
N PRO A 37 9.23 2.41 -12.97
CA PRO A 37 8.17 2.63 -11.99
C PRO A 37 8.68 2.63 -10.55
N PHE A 38 7.92 3.23 -9.66
CA PHE A 38 8.19 3.12 -8.23
C PHE A 38 6.89 3.07 -7.44
N ILE A 39 6.99 2.62 -6.19
CA ILE A 39 5.86 2.48 -5.28
C ILE A 39 6.07 3.41 -4.10
N ALA A 40 5.02 4.15 -3.73
CA ALA A 40 5.02 4.98 -2.53
C ALA A 40 3.93 4.49 -1.57
N ILE A 41 4.29 4.32 -0.30
CA ILE A 41 3.35 3.90 0.74
C ILE A 41 2.98 5.11 1.58
N GLN A 42 1.69 5.38 1.66
CA GLN A 42 1.15 6.43 2.51
C GLN A 42 1.01 5.92 3.95
N SER A 43 0.99 6.84 4.91
CA SER A 43 0.83 6.48 6.31
C SER A 43 -0.43 5.63 6.54
N ILE A 44 -0.31 4.63 7.38
CA ILE A 44 -1.41 3.72 7.70
C ILE A 44 -2.36 4.42 8.66
N ARG A 45 -3.66 4.27 8.41
CA ARG A 45 -4.71 4.75 9.30
C ARG A 45 -5.43 3.54 9.90
N ASP A 46 -5.75 3.60 11.18
CA ASP A 46 -6.49 2.53 11.85
C ASP A 46 -7.65 3.14 12.64
N ASP A 47 -8.85 2.62 12.41
CA ASP A 47 -10.04 2.97 13.17
C ASP A 47 -10.33 1.82 14.14
N ILE A 48 -10.24 2.09 15.43
CA ILE A 48 -10.33 1.07 16.46
C ILE A 48 -11.64 1.23 17.22
N HIS A 49 -12.37 0.13 17.36
CA HIS A 49 -13.61 0.07 18.14
C HIS A 49 -13.48 -0.95 19.26
N ARG A 50 -13.93 -0.57 20.44
CA ARG A 50 -14.02 -1.48 21.57
C ARG A 50 -15.34 -2.22 21.50
N LEU A 51 -15.27 -3.54 21.32
CA LEU A 51 -16.46 -4.40 21.21
C LEU A 51 -16.99 -4.83 22.57
N THR A 52 -16.06 -5.23 23.47
CA THR A 52 -16.36 -5.64 24.83
C THR A 52 -15.29 -5.09 25.76
N PHE A 53 -15.33 -5.46 27.02
CA PHE A 53 -14.34 -5.01 27.99
C PHE A 53 -12.91 -5.37 27.59
N ASP A 54 -12.72 -6.54 26.97
CA ASP A 54 -11.41 -7.08 26.64
C ASP A 54 -11.16 -7.21 25.13
N THR A 55 -12.15 -6.87 24.28
CA THR A 55 -12.08 -7.14 22.85
C THR A 55 -12.15 -5.85 22.05
N TYR A 56 -11.19 -5.67 21.15
CA TYR A 56 -11.13 -4.54 20.24
C TYR A 56 -11.21 -5.04 18.80
N SER A 57 -11.77 -4.21 17.94
CA SER A 57 -11.80 -4.42 16.50
C SER A 57 -11.14 -3.21 15.84
N GLY A 58 -10.30 -3.44 14.84
CA GLY A 58 -9.65 -2.39 14.09
C GLY A 58 -9.92 -2.50 12.61
N SER A 59 -9.71 -1.39 11.92
CA SER A 59 -9.87 -1.30 10.46
C SER A 59 -8.67 -0.55 9.87
N PRO A 60 -7.49 -1.19 9.86
CA PRO A 60 -6.30 -0.51 9.29
C PRO A 60 -6.46 -0.34 7.78
N THR A 61 -6.20 0.88 7.33
CA THR A 61 -6.27 1.26 5.91
C THR A 61 -4.90 1.69 5.44
N ALA A 62 -4.45 1.10 4.34
CA ALA A 62 -3.20 1.48 3.68
C ALA A 62 -3.52 2.07 2.31
N ILE A 63 -2.77 3.09 1.92
CA ILE A 63 -2.89 3.70 0.60
C ILE A 63 -1.54 3.57 -0.10
N ILE A 64 -1.57 2.93 -1.26
CA ILE A 64 -0.39 2.61 -2.04
C ILE A 64 -0.46 3.38 -3.36
N HIS A 65 0.62 4.04 -3.73
CA HIS A 65 0.72 4.77 -5.00
C HIS A 65 1.73 4.08 -5.89
N ILE A 66 1.35 3.85 -7.14
CA ILE A 66 2.26 3.33 -8.16
C ILE A 66 2.40 4.40 -9.23
N TRP A 67 3.65 4.82 -9.46
CA TRP A 67 3.98 5.81 -10.48
C TRP A 67 4.74 5.14 -11.61
N CYS A 68 4.26 5.34 -12.82
CA CYS A 68 4.83 4.73 -14.02
C CYS A 68 4.76 5.71 -15.17
N THR A 69 5.58 5.50 -16.21
CA THR A 69 5.41 6.29 -17.42
C THR A 69 4.24 5.76 -18.22
N GLU A 70 3.51 6.65 -18.89
CA GLU A 70 2.35 6.29 -19.70
C GLU A 70 2.73 5.30 -20.82
N ASP A 71 3.97 5.37 -21.30
CA ASP A 71 4.47 4.51 -22.37
C ASP A 71 4.60 3.04 -21.97
N ASP A 72 4.64 2.76 -20.67
CA ASP A 72 4.87 1.42 -20.12
C ASP A 72 3.63 0.85 -19.45
N LYS A 73 2.46 0.98 -20.10
CA LYS A 73 1.21 0.50 -19.51
C LYS A 73 1.21 -0.98 -19.17
N GLY A 74 1.88 -1.81 -19.99
CA GLY A 74 1.99 -3.24 -19.71
C GLY A 74 2.74 -3.52 -18.43
N LYS A 75 3.86 -2.83 -18.19
CA LYS A 75 4.63 -2.96 -16.96
C LYS A 75 3.85 -2.42 -15.76
N ASN A 76 3.14 -1.31 -15.95
CA ASN A 76 2.32 -0.75 -14.89
C ASN A 76 1.23 -1.73 -14.46
N ASP A 77 0.56 -2.35 -15.42
CA ASP A 77 -0.48 -3.34 -15.13
C ASP A 77 0.10 -4.57 -14.42
N GLU A 78 1.25 -5.05 -14.88
CA GLU A 78 1.93 -6.19 -14.26
C GLU A 78 2.30 -5.88 -12.80
N LEU A 79 2.85 -4.70 -12.55
CA LEU A 79 3.20 -4.28 -11.20
C LEU A 79 1.96 -4.13 -10.33
N TYR A 80 0.89 -3.55 -10.89
CA TYR A 80 -0.38 -3.43 -10.18
C TYR A 80 -0.92 -4.79 -9.75
N ILE A 81 -0.89 -5.78 -10.64
CA ILE A 81 -1.37 -7.13 -10.33
C ILE A 81 -0.53 -7.75 -9.21
N GLN A 82 0.78 -7.55 -9.23
CA GLN A 82 1.66 -8.05 -8.17
C GLN A 82 1.36 -7.39 -6.82
N VAL A 83 1.16 -6.07 -6.81
CA VAL A 83 0.80 -5.34 -5.59
C VAL A 83 -0.57 -5.81 -5.08
N GLN A 84 -1.55 -5.93 -5.98
CA GLN A 84 -2.88 -6.40 -5.61
C GLN A 84 -2.82 -7.79 -4.97
N SER A 85 -2.03 -8.69 -5.51
CA SER A 85 -1.86 -10.03 -4.96
C SER A 85 -1.35 -10.00 -3.53
N ILE A 86 -0.39 -9.14 -3.25
CA ILE A 86 0.15 -8.97 -1.89
C ILE A 86 -0.94 -8.44 -0.95
N LEU A 87 -1.70 -7.46 -1.39
CA LEU A 87 -2.73 -6.82 -0.56
C LEU A 87 -3.93 -7.74 -0.28
N LEU A 88 -4.21 -8.70 -1.16
CA LEU A 88 -5.34 -9.61 -0.99
C LEU A 88 -5.06 -10.77 -0.05
N ASP A 89 -3.81 -11.02 0.30
CA ASP A 89 -3.46 -12.10 1.21
C ASP A 89 -3.89 -11.78 2.65
N GLU A 90 -4.21 -12.83 3.40
CA GLU A 90 -4.36 -12.71 4.83
C GLU A 90 -2.99 -12.40 5.44
N ILE A 91 -2.95 -11.43 6.34
CA ILE A 91 -1.70 -10.96 6.93
C ILE A 91 -1.64 -11.32 8.40
N GLN A 92 -0.60 -12.05 8.79
CA GLN A 92 -0.32 -12.38 10.18
C GLN A 92 0.76 -11.43 10.70
N LEU A 93 0.41 -10.66 11.72
CA LEU A 93 1.34 -9.77 12.41
C LEU A 93 1.49 -10.25 13.85
N ASP A 94 2.43 -9.65 14.58
CA ASP A 94 2.59 -9.97 16.00
C ASP A 94 1.41 -9.41 16.79
N GLY A 95 0.52 -10.33 17.21
CA GLY A 95 -0.65 -9.98 17.99
C GLY A 95 -1.88 -9.52 17.17
N TYR A 96 -1.80 -9.57 15.83
CA TYR A 96 -2.91 -9.17 14.97
C TYR A 96 -3.01 -10.09 13.76
N THR A 97 -4.25 -10.36 13.35
CA THR A 97 -4.54 -11.03 12.08
C THR A 97 -5.37 -10.08 11.25
N LEU A 98 -4.92 -9.79 10.03
CA LEU A 98 -5.62 -8.91 9.10
C LEU A 98 -6.30 -9.74 8.03
N THR A 99 -7.61 -9.59 7.91
CA THR A 99 -8.45 -10.38 7.00
C THR A 99 -9.43 -9.48 6.26
N LEU A 100 -10.16 -10.07 5.32
CA LEU A 100 -11.24 -9.42 4.59
C LEU A 100 -10.81 -8.12 3.92
N PRO A 101 -9.74 -8.12 3.10
CA PRO A 101 -9.30 -6.91 2.44
C PRO A 101 -10.38 -6.37 1.49
N GLN A 102 -10.62 -5.06 1.59
CA GLN A 102 -11.48 -4.34 0.65
C GLN A 102 -10.60 -3.35 -0.09
N ILE A 103 -10.54 -3.50 -1.41
CA ILE A 103 -9.62 -2.72 -2.24
C ILE A 103 -10.41 -1.80 -3.15
N SER A 104 -9.98 -0.55 -3.20
CA SER A 104 -10.47 0.46 -4.14
C SER A 104 -9.29 0.98 -4.94
N VAL A 105 -9.45 1.08 -6.26
CA VAL A 105 -8.37 1.48 -7.15
C VAL A 105 -8.80 2.67 -7.99
N ASN A 106 -7.93 3.66 -8.10
CA ASN A 106 -8.14 4.82 -8.93
C ASN A 106 -6.89 5.07 -9.76
N GLU A 107 -7.06 5.24 -11.07
CA GLU A 107 -5.97 5.57 -11.97
C GLU A 107 -6.15 6.99 -12.48
N SER A 108 -5.05 7.74 -12.52
CA SER A 108 -5.03 9.08 -13.08
C SER A 108 -3.80 9.26 -13.95
N THR A 109 -3.84 10.27 -14.80
CA THR A 109 -2.74 10.64 -15.68
C THR A 109 -2.25 12.02 -15.25
N GLU A 110 -0.94 12.16 -15.12
CA GLU A 110 -0.33 13.43 -14.75
C GLU A 110 0.68 13.86 -15.80
N GLN A 111 0.64 15.15 -16.15
CA GLN A 111 1.54 15.73 -17.12
C GLN A 111 2.76 16.32 -16.42
N GLU A 112 3.93 15.84 -16.83
CA GLU A 112 5.20 16.42 -16.44
C GLU A 112 5.80 17.15 -17.64
N THR A 113 6.88 17.92 -17.44
CA THR A 113 7.47 18.76 -18.47
C THR A 113 7.80 18.01 -19.75
N ASN A 114 8.31 16.79 -19.63
CA ASN A 114 8.81 16.00 -20.77
C ASN A 114 8.10 14.67 -20.96
N GLN A 115 7.12 14.33 -20.11
CA GLN A 115 6.49 13.02 -20.17
C GLN A 115 5.13 13.03 -19.49
N THR A 116 4.34 12.03 -19.83
CA THR A 116 3.07 11.78 -19.17
C THR A 116 3.23 10.61 -18.22
N LEU A 117 2.75 10.76 -17.00
CA LEU A 117 2.83 9.73 -15.97
C LEU A 117 1.48 9.09 -15.71
N SER A 118 1.49 7.80 -15.45
CA SER A 118 0.35 7.07 -14.95
C SER A 118 0.48 6.93 -13.44
N HIS A 119 -0.55 7.30 -12.71
CA HIS A 119 -0.57 7.25 -11.25
C HIS A 119 -1.73 6.37 -10.80
N THR A 120 -1.42 5.23 -10.22
CA THR A 120 -2.42 4.31 -9.69
C THR A 120 -2.44 4.43 -8.17
N THR A 121 -3.60 4.73 -7.62
CA THR A 121 -3.81 4.80 -6.16
C THR A 121 -4.64 3.63 -5.73
N ILE A 122 -4.12 2.82 -4.81
CA ILE A 122 -4.79 1.63 -4.29
C ILE A 122 -5.03 1.84 -2.81
N SER A 123 -6.29 1.81 -2.41
CA SER A 123 -6.67 1.88 -1.00
C SER A 123 -7.13 0.50 -0.57
N VAL A 124 -6.57 -0.02 0.53
CA VAL A 124 -6.97 -1.30 1.08
C VAL A 124 -7.33 -1.14 2.55
N GLU A 125 -8.48 -1.68 2.93
CA GLU A 125 -8.93 -1.71 4.32
C GLU A 125 -9.05 -3.16 4.76
N TYR A 126 -8.47 -3.48 5.91
CA TYR A 126 -8.54 -4.81 6.50
C TYR A 126 -9.39 -4.80 7.75
N ALA A 127 -9.92 -5.98 8.11
CA ALA A 127 -10.45 -6.21 9.45
C ALA A 127 -9.31 -6.75 10.31
N SER A 128 -9.08 -6.14 11.46
CA SER A 128 -8.01 -6.54 12.40
C SER A 128 -8.59 -7.27 13.59
N HIS A 129 -8.00 -8.39 13.92
CA HIS A 129 -8.44 -9.24 15.04
C HIS A 129 -7.33 -9.50 16.03
#